data_bb05845036ab3c3afcfa8294a2f4b6c0
#
_entry.id   bb05845036ab3c3afcfa8294a2f4b6c0
#
_cell.length_a   1.000
_cell.length_b   1.000
_cell.length_c   1.000
_cell.angle_alpha   90.00
_cell.angle_beta   90.00
_cell.angle_gamma   90.00
#
_symmetry.space_group_name_H-M   'P 1'
#
loop_
_entity.id
_entity.type
_entity.pdbx_description
1 polymer ?
#
loop_
_entity_poly.entity_id
_entity_poly.type
_entity_poly.pdbx_seq_one_letter_code
_entity_poly.pdbx_strand_id
1 'polypeptide(L)'
;MSDKTMDTLLRVHIAPLLDLAGMSPDQAELRLEEAWKALVVPSTQMRLVIRKIATAAQQYSEAVYTDEKTFLRNVYAPPLGGMSNFPICLTGLAGIGKSQIIAGFSRVYSTELSLVLPGHTDFSISSAWHIAVRSDVGAKRLLGSKFRCGDGKCKSLEEATAESIKQGIAAICVDEFQFHTASDANAKTAKLLLQLSSVGPPLVFATNFSLLHKLYKRPHEERQRLFSKPILVVPDGSGSKDWGEYVVAALGVAPEFSELAMNSIAPEILHRYTFGIRRSVALLLKISYSRMRIRKGGKVSMGDVESAYNSLEYASAREDVTLLVKGSINKSALTKDLYCPIDGIEMATPGGVAKHPAIQEHERRSGEEALKSSLTREEREAYESASGSKTRRKSQSAPPVKRPPATASKLIDAANRFLKHGIEKDPQS
;
A
#
# COMPACT_ATOMS: atom_id res chain seq x y z
N MET A 1 5.78 6.42 24.82
CA MET A 1 6.20 5.01 24.61
C MET A 1 7.47 5.00 23.78
N SER A 2 8.49 4.25 24.16
CA SER A 2 9.75 4.12 23.42
C SER A 2 9.55 3.32 22.12
N ASP A 3 10.47 3.49 21.12
CA ASP A 3 10.41 2.70 19.88
C ASP A 3 10.54 1.20 20.14
N LYS A 4 11.41 0.82 21.08
CA LYS A 4 11.61 -0.59 21.45
C LYS A 4 10.35 -1.24 22.01
N THR A 5 9.62 -0.53 22.90
CA THR A 5 8.35 -1.03 23.46
C THR A 5 7.29 -1.15 22.37
N MET A 6 7.21 -0.15 21.47
CA MET A 6 6.29 -0.18 20.35
C MET A 6 6.60 -1.35 19.40
N ASP A 7 7.87 -1.59 19.07
CA ASP A 7 8.28 -2.70 18.21
C ASP A 7 7.92 -4.07 18.80
N THR A 8 8.08 -4.24 20.12
CA THR A 8 7.67 -5.47 20.79
C THR A 8 6.16 -5.74 20.67
N LEU A 9 5.33 -4.70 20.80
CA LEU A 9 3.88 -4.81 20.69
C LEU A 9 3.41 -4.98 19.23
N LEU A 10 4.12 -4.39 18.29
CA LEU A 10 3.75 -4.44 16.88
C LEU A 10 4.19 -5.70 16.16
N ARG A 11 5.38 -6.22 16.53
CA ARG A 11 6.00 -7.35 15.84
C ARG A 11 5.22 -8.63 16.07
N VAL A 12 4.82 -9.28 14.98
CA VAL A 12 4.25 -10.62 15.01
C VAL A 12 5.25 -11.54 14.36
N HIS A 13 5.89 -12.37 15.19
CA HIS A 13 6.77 -13.42 14.75
C HIS A 13 5.95 -14.64 14.33
N ILE A 14 6.33 -15.23 13.23
CA ILE A 14 5.79 -16.52 12.78
C ILE A 14 6.85 -17.57 13.08
N ALA A 15 6.46 -18.63 13.79
CA ALA A 15 7.34 -19.79 13.94
C ALA A 15 7.55 -20.43 12.56
N PRO A 16 8.78 -20.83 12.20
CA PRO A 16 9.06 -21.44 10.92
C PRO A 16 8.18 -22.68 10.69
N LEU A 17 7.58 -22.76 9.50
CA LEU A 17 6.78 -23.88 9.07
C LEU A 17 7.71 -25.03 8.66
N LEU A 18 7.82 -26.05 9.51
CA LEU A 18 8.78 -27.16 9.32
C LEU A 18 8.18 -28.37 8.59
N ASP A 19 6.88 -28.40 8.41
CA ASP A 19 6.11 -29.57 7.94
C ASP A 19 5.60 -29.45 6.50
N LEU A 20 5.99 -28.41 5.78
CA LEU A 20 5.48 -28.12 4.43
C LEU A 20 5.77 -29.23 3.41
N ALA A 21 6.90 -29.95 3.56
CA ALA A 21 7.29 -31.01 2.65
C ALA A 21 6.30 -32.21 2.67
N GLY A 22 5.68 -32.48 3.83
CA GLY A 22 4.69 -33.54 4.01
C GLY A 22 3.29 -33.19 3.55
N MET A 23 3.01 -31.93 3.24
CA MET A 23 1.69 -31.43 2.83
C MET A 23 1.50 -31.54 1.31
N SER A 24 0.23 -31.57 0.88
CA SER A 24 -0.08 -31.34 -0.54
C SER A 24 0.36 -29.94 -0.97
N PRO A 25 0.68 -29.71 -2.25
CA PRO A 25 1.09 -28.40 -2.74
C PRO A 25 0.11 -27.27 -2.32
N ASP A 26 -1.18 -27.48 -2.54
CA ASP A 26 -2.23 -26.49 -2.22
C ASP A 26 -2.32 -26.17 -0.73
N GLN A 27 -2.19 -27.18 0.13
CA GLN A 27 -2.16 -26.98 1.59
C GLN A 27 -0.93 -26.21 2.05
N ALA A 28 0.24 -26.53 1.48
CA ALA A 28 1.48 -25.82 1.79
C ALA A 28 1.41 -24.34 1.36
N GLU A 29 0.88 -24.08 0.15
CA GLU A 29 0.66 -22.72 -0.34
C GLU A 29 -0.28 -21.91 0.55
N LEU A 30 -1.39 -22.51 0.97
CA LEU A 30 -2.35 -21.87 1.88
C LEU A 30 -1.69 -21.52 3.22
N ARG A 31 -0.93 -22.44 3.80
CA ARG A 31 -0.20 -22.23 5.05
C ARG A 31 0.84 -21.12 4.93
N LEU A 32 1.59 -21.07 3.85
CA LEU A 32 2.54 -19.99 3.57
C LEU A 32 1.82 -18.64 3.44
N GLU A 33 0.71 -18.61 2.70
CA GLU A 33 -0.08 -17.38 2.54
C GLU A 33 -0.63 -16.87 3.87
N GLU A 34 -1.16 -17.73 4.71
CA GLU A 34 -1.63 -17.40 6.07
C GLU A 34 -0.50 -16.86 6.93
N ALA A 35 0.67 -17.48 6.89
CA ALA A 35 1.84 -17.06 7.64
C ALA A 35 2.32 -15.66 7.20
N TRP A 36 2.45 -15.39 5.91
CA TRP A 36 2.82 -14.05 5.43
C TRP A 36 1.75 -12.98 5.71
N LYS A 37 0.46 -13.33 5.69
CA LYS A 37 -0.61 -12.41 6.09
C LYS A 37 -0.53 -12.04 7.56
N ALA A 38 -0.16 -13.01 8.41
CA ALA A 38 -0.02 -12.79 9.85
C ALA A 38 1.30 -12.09 10.23
N LEU A 39 2.34 -12.20 9.38
CA LEU A 39 3.64 -11.62 9.63
C LEU A 39 3.58 -10.09 9.70
N VAL A 40 4.02 -9.50 10.80
CA VAL A 40 4.14 -8.06 10.96
C VAL A 40 5.55 -7.68 11.38
N VAL A 41 6.23 -6.95 10.52
CA VAL A 41 7.53 -6.34 10.79
C VAL A 41 7.32 -4.83 10.89
N PRO A 42 7.55 -4.22 12.08
CA PRO A 42 7.34 -2.79 12.26
C PRO A 42 8.32 -2.00 11.41
N SER A 43 7.80 -1.15 10.51
CA SER A 43 8.61 -0.19 9.77
C SER A 43 8.60 1.18 10.45
N THR A 44 9.57 2.01 10.13
CA THR A 44 9.64 3.40 10.59
C THR A 44 8.35 4.16 10.25
N GLN A 45 7.84 3.95 9.05
CA GLN A 45 6.58 4.51 8.59
C GLN A 45 5.39 4.03 9.43
N MET A 46 5.31 2.74 9.73
CA MET A 46 4.24 2.18 10.57
C MET A 46 4.25 2.82 11.96
N ARG A 47 5.42 2.96 12.59
CA ARG A 47 5.55 3.63 13.91
C ARG A 47 5.08 5.07 13.88
N LEU A 48 5.48 5.84 12.86
CA LEU A 48 5.08 7.24 12.71
C LEU A 48 3.57 7.41 12.54
N VAL A 49 2.95 6.58 11.69
CA VAL A 49 1.50 6.63 11.47
C VAL A 49 0.74 6.27 12.74
N ILE A 50 1.15 5.19 13.43
CA ILE A 50 0.51 4.76 14.69
C ILE A 50 0.64 5.86 15.76
N ARG A 51 1.80 6.54 15.86
CA ARG A 51 1.94 7.68 16.79
C ARG A 51 0.98 8.82 16.46
N LYS A 52 0.82 9.18 15.19
CA LYS A 52 -0.15 10.23 14.78
C LYS A 52 -1.58 9.86 15.17
N ILE A 53 -1.97 8.60 14.94
CA ILE A 53 -3.29 8.11 15.35
C ILE A 53 -3.43 8.15 16.88
N ALA A 54 -2.42 7.64 17.60
CA ALA A 54 -2.41 7.63 19.06
C ALA A 54 -2.48 9.04 19.65
N THR A 55 -1.77 10.01 19.07
CA THR A 55 -1.84 11.42 19.50
C THR A 55 -3.25 11.99 19.31
N ALA A 56 -3.91 11.72 18.19
CA ALA A 56 -5.28 12.18 17.96
C ALA A 56 -6.27 11.51 18.94
N ALA A 57 -6.10 10.21 19.20
CA ALA A 57 -6.91 9.49 20.17
C ALA A 57 -6.70 10.01 21.60
N GLN A 58 -5.46 10.29 21.98
CA GLN A 58 -5.12 10.86 23.29
C GLN A 58 -5.71 12.25 23.46
N GLN A 59 -5.57 13.15 22.48
CA GLN A 59 -6.16 14.49 22.51
C GLN A 59 -7.68 14.44 22.70
N TYR A 60 -8.35 13.51 22.02
CA TYR A 60 -9.78 13.28 22.23
C TYR A 60 -10.07 12.78 23.64
N SER A 61 -9.32 11.81 24.14
CA SER A 61 -9.51 11.25 25.48
C SER A 61 -9.30 12.31 26.57
N GLU A 62 -8.29 13.16 26.44
CA GLU A 62 -8.02 14.25 27.37
C GLU A 62 -9.15 15.29 27.40
N ALA A 63 -9.84 15.50 26.28
CA ALA A 63 -10.95 16.42 26.19
C ALA A 63 -12.28 15.86 26.73
N VAL A 64 -12.51 14.54 26.60
CA VAL A 64 -13.81 13.90 26.88
C VAL A 64 -13.81 13.15 28.21
N TYR A 65 -12.66 12.60 28.63
CA TYR A 65 -12.48 11.72 29.78
C TYR A 65 -11.55 12.29 30.83
N THR A 66 -11.61 13.60 31.09
CA THR A 66 -10.67 14.35 31.94
C THR A 66 -10.64 13.82 33.37
N ASP A 67 -11.82 13.55 33.95
CA ASP A 67 -12.01 13.09 35.33
C ASP A 67 -13.30 12.26 35.44
N GLU A 68 -13.47 11.57 36.57
CA GLU A 68 -14.62 10.72 36.87
C GLU A 68 -15.96 11.46 36.73
N LYS A 69 -16.06 12.69 37.26
CA LYS A 69 -17.26 13.51 37.21
C LYS A 69 -17.62 13.90 35.78
N THR A 70 -16.64 14.28 34.98
CA THR A 70 -16.81 14.62 33.57
C THR A 70 -17.19 13.38 32.77
N PHE A 71 -16.56 12.25 33.03
CA PHE A 71 -16.92 10.97 32.41
C PHE A 71 -18.38 10.61 32.67
N LEU A 72 -18.80 10.56 33.93
CA LEU A 72 -20.18 10.25 34.31
C LEU A 72 -21.19 11.24 33.71
N ARG A 73 -20.87 12.55 33.74
CA ARG A 73 -21.71 13.55 33.08
C ARG A 73 -21.88 13.25 31.59
N ASN A 74 -20.78 12.94 30.90
CA ASN A 74 -20.81 12.67 29.45
C ASN A 74 -21.49 11.34 29.10
N VAL A 75 -21.46 10.34 29.99
CA VAL A 75 -22.20 9.08 29.83
C VAL A 75 -23.71 9.31 29.86
N TYR A 76 -24.20 10.14 30.81
CA TYR A 76 -25.64 10.39 31.00
C TYR A 76 -26.19 11.57 30.20
N ALA A 77 -25.34 12.55 29.88
CA ALA A 77 -25.68 13.71 29.08
C ALA A 77 -24.55 13.98 28.06
N PRO A 78 -24.50 13.23 26.95
CA PRO A 78 -23.47 13.42 25.92
C PRO A 78 -23.46 14.85 25.42
N PRO A 79 -22.28 15.44 25.16
CA PRO A 79 -22.19 16.80 24.64
C PRO A 79 -22.85 16.87 23.26
N LEU A 80 -23.85 17.74 23.12
CA LEU A 80 -24.52 18.04 21.87
C LEU A 80 -23.53 18.79 20.96
N GLY A 81 -23.23 18.24 19.78
CA GLY A 81 -22.26 18.81 18.87
C GLY A 81 -20.83 18.35 19.18
N GLY A 82 -20.60 17.03 19.12
CA GLY A 82 -19.31 16.40 19.41
C GLY A 82 -18.15 17.15 18.77
N MET A 83 -16.98 17.11 19.43
CA MET A 83 -15.74 17.71 18.91
C MET A 83 -15.56 17.24 17.47
N SER A 84 -15.63 18.16 16.53
CA SER A 84 -15.47 17.85 15.10
C SER A 84 -14.01 17.44 14.87
N ASN A 85 -13.73 16.18 15.10
CA ASN A 85 -12.42 15.63 14.78
C ASN A 85 -12.37 15.29 13.29
N PHE A 86 -11.43 15.91 12.61
CA PHE A 86 -11.21 15.62 11.21
C PHE A 86 -10.68 14.20 11.03
N PRO A 87 -11.27 13.42 10.11
CA PRO A 87 -10.84 12.07 9.80
C PRO A 87 -9.36 11.99 9.39
N ILE A 88 -8.71 10.92 9.80
CA ILE A 88 -7.37 10.54 9.33
C ILE A 88 -7.53 9.54 8.20
N CYS A 89 -7.14 9.94 6.98
CA CYS A 89 -7.20 9.10 5.80
C CYS A 89 -5.84 8.42 5.56
N LEU A 90 -5.74 7.12 5.78
CA LEU A 90 -4.57 6.32 5.36
C LEU A 90 -4.73 5.92 3.91
N THR A 91 -3.89 6.42 3.03
CA THR A 91 -3.94 6.06 1.61
C THR A 91 -2.60 5.51 1.12
N GLY A 92 -2.63 4.76 0.03
CA GLY A 92 -1.45 4.14 -0.57
C GLY A 92 -1.80 2.99 -1.49
N LEU A 93 -0.79 2.39 -2.11
CA LEU A 93 -0.96 1.24 -3.00
C LEU A 93 -1.68 0.08 -2.32
N ALA A 94 -2.40 -0.72 -3.10
CA ALA A 94 -2.99 -1.96 -2.60
C ALA A 94 -1.87 -2.93 -2.14
N GLY A 95 -2.08 -3.61 -1.00
CA GLY A 95 -1.10 -4.60 -0.49
C GLY A 95 0.13 -4.03 0.22
N ILE A 96 0.20 -2.71 0.49
CA ILE A 96 1.35 -2.07 1.15
C ILE A 96 1.36 -2.24 2.69
N GLY A 97 0.26 -2.70 3.29
CA GLY A 97 0.16 -2.94 4.73
C GLY A 97 -0.68 -1.94 5.52
N LYS A 98 -1.56 -1.15 4.90
CA LYS A 98 -2.46 -0.20 5.60
C LYS A 98 -3.30 -0.88 6.68
N SER A 99 -3.91 -2.02 6.37
CA SER A 99 -4.68 -2.82 7.34
C SER A 99 -3.82 -3.32 8.50
N GLN A 100 -2.54 -3.64 8.25
CA GLN A 100 -1.59 -4.01 9.31
C GLN A 100 -1.25 -2.82 10.22
N ILE A 101 -1.23 -1.58 9.69
CA ILE A 101 -1.06 -0.36 10.49
C ILE A 101 -2.25 -0.18 11.43
N ILE A 102 -3.49 -0.30 10.92
CA ILE A 102 -4.70 -0.19 11.73
C ILE A 102 -4.75 -1.29 12.81
N ALA A 103 -4.48 -2.54 12.44
CA ALA A 103 -4.41 -3.64 13.41
C ALA A 103 -3.27 -3.44 14.42
N GLY A 104 -2.14 -2.87 13.99
CA GLY A 104 -1.02 -2.51 14.85
C GLY A 104 -1.38 -1.42 15.86
N PHE A 105 -2.12 -0.39 15.43
CA PHE A 105 -2.63 0.63 16.35
C PHE A 105 -3.45 -0.01 17.47
N SER A 106 -4.33 -0.95 17.14
CA SER A 106 -5.12 -1.64 18.16
C SER A 106 -4.28 -2.43 19.15
N ARG A 107 -3.24 -3.12 18.70
CA ARG A 107 -2.34 -3.84 19.62
C ARG A 107 -1.58 -2.91 20.57
N VAL A 108 -1.26 -1.70 20.12
CA VAL A 108 -0.49 -0.73 20.90
C VAL A 108 -1.37 0.11 21.82
N TYR A 109 -2.56 0.46 21.37
CA TYR A 109 -3.42 1.45 22.02
C TYR A 109 -4.67 0.85 22.65
N SER A 110 -5.14 -0.30 22.17
CA SER A 110 -6.37 -0.90 22.69
C SER A 110 -6.10 -1.56 24.06
N THR A 111 -6.81 -1.05 25.06
CA THR A 111 -6.83 -1.63 26.39
C THR A 111 -8.25 -1.96 26.73
N GLU A 112 -8.52 -3.20 27.11
CA GLU A 112 -9.78 -3.58 27.74
C GLU A 112 -9.61 -3.51 29.23
N LEU A 113 -10.33 -2.59 29.87
CA LEU A 113 -10.29 -2.36 31.31
C LEU A 113 -11.72 -2.36 31.84
N SER A 114 -11.88 -2.80 33.09
CA SER A 114 -13.10 -2.56 33.86
C SER A 114 -12.89 -1.36 34.77
N LEU A 115 -13.71 -0.32 34.59
CA LEU A 115 -13.71 0.84 35.44
C LEU A 115 -14.84 0.72 36.44
N VAL A 116 -14.48 0.57 37.73
CA VAL A 116 -15.41 0.47 38.85
C VAL A 116 -15.56 1.85 39.47
N LEU A 117 -16.77 2.41 39.42
CA LEU A 117 -17.07 3.70 40.03
C LEU A 117 -18.09 3.52 41.18
N PRO A 118 -17.87 4.14 42.35
CA PRO A 118 -18.78 4.03 43.49
C PRO A 118 -20.20 4.42 43.12
N GLY A 119 -21.18 3.50 43.39
CA GLY A 119 -22.60 3.73 43.11
C GLY A 119 -23.01 3.54 41.65
N HIS A 120 -22.14 3.07 40.79
CA HIS A 120 -22.41 2.79 39.37
C HIS A 120 -22.11 1.35 39.02
N THR A 121 -22.73 0.86 37.94
CA THR A 121 -22.38 -0.43 37.34
C THR A 121 -20.99 -0.35 36.75
N ASP A 122 -20.25 -1.44 36.75
CA ASP A 122 -18.91 -1.50 36.13
C ASP A 122 -18.95 -1.12 34.64
N PHE A 123 -18.07 -0.20 34.28
CA PHE A 123 -17.90 0.19 32.88
C PHE A 123 -16.79 -0.63 32.25
N SER A 124 -17.11 -1.38 31.23
CA SER A 124 -16.11 -2.06 30.42
C SER A 124 -15.58 -1.10 29.36
N ILE A 125 -14.32 -0.67 29.52
CA ILE A 125 -13.65 0.30 28.67
C ILE A 125 -12.90 -0.42 27.53
N SER A 126 -13.08 0.05 26.32
CA SER A 126 -12.34 -0.40 25.15
C SER A 126 -11.86 0.84 24.37
N SER A 127 -10.54 0.99 24.19
CA SER A 127 -9.99 2.27 23.67
C SER A 127 -10.32 2.55 22.19
N ALA A 128 -10.71 1.55 21.40
CA ALA A 128 -10.99 1.74 19.99
C ALA A 128 -12.05 0.79 19.44
N TRP A 129 -12.86 1.29 18.52
CA TRP A 129 -13.71 0.46 17.68
C TRP A 129 -13.03 0.13 16.37
N HIS A 130 -13.00 -1.15 16.03
CA HIS A 130 -12.58 -1.65 14.72
C HIS A 130 -13.81 -2.04 13.90
N ILE A 131 -13.94 -1.45 12.72
CA ILE A 131 -15.06 -1.69 11.81
C ILE A 131 -14.50 -2.15 10.47
N ALA A 132 -14.79 -3.41 10.09
CA ALA A 132 -14.51 -3.91 8.75
C ALA A 132 -15.76 -3.75 7.89
N VAL A 133 -15.66 -3.01 6.79
CA VAL A 133 -16.79 -2.79 5.87
C VAL A 133 -16.74 -3.83 4.77
N ARG A 134 -17.42 -4.96 4.97
CA ARG A 134 -17.44 -6.10 4.03
C ARG A 134 -18.63 -6.14 3.07
N SER A 135 -19.64 -5.29 3.29
CA SER A 135 -20.87 -5.28 2.51
C SER A 135 -21.50 -3.89 2.47
N ASP A 136 -22.49 -3.67 1.62
CA ASP A 136 -23.25 -2.41 1.51
C ASP A 136 -24.15 -2.21 2.75
N VAL A 137 -23.55 -1.91 3.87
CA VAL A 137 -24.19 -1.76 5.18
C VAL A 137 -24.09 -0.30 5.62
N GLY A 138 -25.22 0.26 6.07
CA GLY A 138 -25.26 1.63 6.58
C GLY A 138 -24.58 1.81 7.95
N ALA A 139 -24.20 3.07 8.28
CA ALA A 139 -23.48 3.41 9.51
C ALA A 139 -24.13 2.88 10.77
N LYS A 140 -25.47 3.00 10.90
CA LYS A 140 -26.21 2.54 12.09
C LYS A 140 -26.03 1.05 12.34
N ARG A 141 -26.07 0.21 11.30
CA ARG A 141 -25.89 -1.24 11.44
C ARG A 141 -24.44 -1.60 11.81
N LEU A 142 -23.45 -0.90 11.21
CA LEU A 142 -22.05 -1.09 11.56
C LEU A 142 -21.77 -0.69 13.01
N LEU A 143 -22.28 0.47 13.44
CA LEU A 143 -22.11 0.96 14.81
C LEU A 143 -22.85 0.07 15.82
N GLY A 144 -24.06 -0.38 15.50
CA GLY A 144 -24.82 -1.29 16.37
C GLY A 144 -24.09 -2.60 16.68
N SER A 145 -23.28 -3.11 15.72
CA SER A 145 -22.44 -4.29 15.94
C SER A 145 -21.34 -4.09 17.00
N LYS A 146 -21.08 -2.84 17.42
CA LYS A 146 -20.09 -2.47 18.44
C LYS A 146 -20.71 -2.22 19.82
N PHE A 147 -22.01 -2.23 19.91
CA PHE A 147 -22.72 -2.09 21.19
C PHE A 147 -22.57 -3.37 22.01
N ARG A 148 -22.18 -3.23 23.26
CA ARG A 148 -22.02 -4.37 24.17
C ARG A 148 -23.33 -4.85 24.78
N CYS A 149 -24.29 -3.94 24.91
CA CYS A 149 -25.60 -4.21 25.48
C CYS A 149 -26.72 -3.91 24.47
N GLY A 150 -27.76 -4.73 24.44
CA GLY A 150 -28.91 -4.51 23.58
C GLY A 150 -29.02 -5.52 22.42
N ASP A 151 -29.94 -5.22 21.49
CA ASP A 151 -30.25 -6.06 20.32
C ASP A 151 -29.26 -5.87 19.15
N GLY A 152 -28.13 -5.19 19.38
CA GLY A 152 -27.13 -4.88 18.35
C GLY A 152 -27.62 -3.86 17.32
N LYS A 153 -28.68 -3.12 17.63
CA LYS A 153 -29.24 -2.10 16.74
C LYS A 153 -28.93 -0.71 17.25
N CYS A 154 -28.34 0.12 16.40
CA CYS A 154 -28.15 1.54 16.64
C CYS A 154 -29.33 2.32 16.02
N LYS A 155 -30.12 3.00 16.84
CA LYS A 155 -31.31 3.76 16.40
C LYS A 155 -30.92 5.12 15.85
N SER A 156 -29.93 5.78 16.47
CA SER A 156 -29.47 7.11 16.08
C SER A 156 -27.96 7.26 16.21
N LEU A 157 -27.39 8.33 15.63
CA LEU A 157 -25.95 8.61 15.80
C LEU A 157 -25.65 9.14 17.20
N GLU A 158 -26.62 9.82 17.85
CA GLU A 158 -26.53 10.26 19.23
C GLU A 158 -26.39 9.07 20.20
N GLU A 159 -27.13 7.99 19.93
CA GLU A 159 -27.01 6.73 20.69
C GLU A 159 -25.61 6.12 20.51
N ALA A 160 -25.08 6.15 19.30
CA ALA A 160 -23.71 5.70 19.04
C ALA A 160 -22.66 6.57 19.75
N THR A 161 -22.88 7.88 19.82
CA THR A 161 -22.03 8.81 20.58
C THR A 161 -22.07 8.47 22.08
N ALA A 162 -23.24 8.30 22.64
CA ALA A 162 -23.39 7.93 24.05
C ALA A 162 -22.72 6.60 24.36
N GLU A 163 -22.92 5.59 23.50
CA GLU A 163 -22.31 4.28 23.68
C GLU A 163 -20.77 4.34 23.52
N SER A 164 -20.25 5.15 22.58
CA SER A 164 -18.81 5.35 22.43
C SER A 164 -18.16 5.96 23.68
N ILE A 165 -18.84 6.93 24.30
CA ILE A 165 -18.40 7.54 25.58
C ILE A 165 -18.44 6.52 26.69
N LYS A 166 -19.55 5.78 26.82
CA LYS A 166 -19.74 4.75 27.85
C LYS A 166 -18.67 3.66 27.78
N GLN A 167 -18.25 3.28 26.59
CA GLN A 167 -17.16 2.33 26.36
C GLN A 167 -15.75 2.96 26.39
N GLY A 168 -15.62 4.26 26.59
CA GLY A 168 -14.31 4.95 26.62
C GLY A 168 -13.58 4.95 25.28
N ILE A 169 -14.32 5.00 24.15
CA ILE A 169 -13.73 4.91 22.82
C ILE A 169 -12.99 6.19 22.49
N ALA A 170 -11.69 6.05 22.19
CA ALA A 170 -10.79 7.14 21.82
C ALA A 170 -10.52 7.23 20.31
N ALA A 171 -10.82 6.18 19.55
CA ALA A 171 -10.69 6.17 18.09
C ALA A 171 -11.67 5.18 17.43
N ILE A 172 -12.11 5.50 16.22
CA ILE A 172 -12.88 4.60 15.35
C ILE A 172 -12.02 4.28 14.15
N CYS A 173 -11.62 3.01 14.00
CA CYS A 173 -10.80 2.54 12.90
C CYS A 173 -11.67 1.78 11.88
N VAL A 174 -11.60 2.16 10.60
CA VAL A 174 -12.40 1.58 9.54
C VAL A 174 -11.50 1.08 8.42
N ASP A 175 -11.70 -0.18 8.04
CA ASP A 175 -10.91 -0.84 7.00
C ASP A 175 -11.81 -1.60 6.00
N GLU A 176 -11.21 -2.09 4.92
CA GLU A 176 -11.85 -2.95 3.91
C GLU A 176 -13.00 -2.31 3.10
N PHE A 177 -12.91 -1.02 2.72
CA PHE A 177 -13.89 -0.36 1.83
C PHE A 177 -13.91 -0.88 0.38
N GLN A 178 -13.41 -2.07 0.10
CA GLN A 178 -13.10 -2.54 -1.25
C GLN A 178 -14.35 -2.93 -2.08
N PHE A 179 -15.53 -3.00 -1.47
CA PHE A 179 -16.69 -3.67 -2.08
C PHE A 179 -17.72 -2.76 -2.75
N HIS A 180 -17.49 -1.46 -2.82
CA HIS A 180 -18.45 -0.55 -3.44
C HIS A 180 -18.12 -0.32 -4.93
N THR A 181 -18.68 -1.14 -5.82
CA THR A 181 -18.41 -1.08 -7.27
C THR A 181 -19.45 -0.28 -8.07
N ALA A 182 -20.65 -0.06 -7.56
CA ALA A 182 -21.74 0.65 -8.26
C ALA A 182 -21.49 2.17 -8.36
N SER A 183 -22.06 2.84 -9.36
CA SER A 183 -21.91 4.28 -9.58
C SER A 183 -22.32 5.15 -8.39
N ASP A 184 -23.38 4.77 -7.67
CA ASP A 184 -23.88 5.44 -6.47
C ASP A 184 -23.10 5.09 -5.19
N ALA A 185 -22.23 4.08 -5.24
CA ALA A 185 -21.45 3.62 -4.11
C ALA A 185 -20.52 4.71 -3.53
N ASN A 186 -20.04 5.63 -4.37
CA ASN A 186 -19.16 6.71 -3.93
C ASN A 186 -19.85 7.71 -3.00
N ALA A 187 -21.11 8.06 -3.31
CA ALA A 187 -21.93 8.92 -2.46
C ALA A 187 -22.28 8.23 -1.14
N LYS A 188 -22.65 6.95 -1.21
CA LYS A 188 -22.93 6.14 -0.03
C LYS A 188 -21.70 5.98 0.86
N THR A 189 -20.53 5.72 0.27
CA THR A 189 -19.25 5.61 1.01
C THR A 189 -18.87 6.94 1.68
N ALA A 190 -18.95 8.06 0.96
CA ALA A 190 -18.69 9.38 1.53
C ALA A 190 -19.66 9.67 2.70
N LYS A 191 -20.96 9.46 2.49
CA LYS A 191 -21.98 9.62 3.52
C LYS A 191 -21.70 8.73 4.75
N LEU A 192 -21.33 7.46 4.52
CA LEU A 192 -20.97 6.53 5.59
C LEU A 192 -19.81 7.05 6.42
N LEU A 193 -18.72 7.46 5.77
CA LEU A 193 -17.54 8.01 6.46
C LEU A 193 -17.86 9.28 7.24
N LEU A 194 -18.66 10.19 6.66
CA LEU A 194 -19.10 11.41 7.34
C LEU A 194 -20.01 11.09 8.54
N GLN A 195 -20.89 10.11 8.43
CA GLN A 195 -21.72 9.66 9.56
C GLN A 195 -20.87 9.02 10.67
N LEU A 196 -19.86 8.21 10.33
CA LEU A 196 -18.96 7.63 11.32
C LEU A 196 -18.09 8.70 11.99
N SER A 197 -17.66 9.73 11.26
CA SER A 197 -16.89 10.84 11.84
C SER A 197 -17.70 11.74 12.75
N SER A 198 -19.04 11.75 12.63
CA SER A 198 -19.92 12.55 13.50
C SER A 198 -20.22 11.90 14.86
N VAL A 199 -19.78 10.66 15.09
CA VAL A 199 -19.95 9.96 16.39
C VAL A 199 -19.12 10.63 17.49
N GLY A 200 -18.01 11.27 17.17
CA GLY A 200 -17.18 12.03 18.13
C GLY A 200 -15.71 11.58 18.16
N PRO A 201 -15.38 10.32 18.44
CA PRO A 201 -13.99 9.88 18.40
C PRO A 201 -13.34 10.08 17.03
N PRO A 202 -12.02 10.38 16.95
CA PRO A 202 -11.30 10.48 15.68
C PRO A 202 -11.54 9.26 14.80
N LEU A 203 -11.96 9.51 13.57
CA LEU A 203 -12.14 8.46 12.56
C LEU A 203 -10.82 8.24 11.83
N VAL A 204 -10.34 6.99 11.80
CA VAL A 204 -9.21 6.54 10.99
C VAL A 204 -9.73 5.58 9.94
N PHE A 205 -9.51 5.86 8.66
CA PHE A 205 -9.95 4.96 7.61
C PHE A 205 -8.87 4.71 6.57
N ALA A 206 -8.79 3.46 6.09
CA ALA A 206 -7.85 3.05 5.06
C ALA A 206 -8.50 3.07 3.68
N THR A 207 -7.81 3.62 2.70
CA THR A 207 -8.23 3.63 1.29
C THR A 207 -7.06 3.26 0.38
N ASN A 208 -7.38 2.66 -0.78
CA ASN A 208 -6.47 2.56 -1.90
C ASN A 208 -6.67 3.76 -2.84
N PHE A 209 -5.77 3.93 -3.80
CA PHE A 209 -5.85 5.07 -4.72
C PHE A 209 -7.13 5.05 -5.58
N SER A 210 -7.64 3.88 -5.98
CA SER A 210 -8.87 3.81 -6.77
C SER A 210 -10.08 4.39 -6.03
N LEU A 211 -10.26 4.04 -4.75
CA LEU A 211 -11.31 4.64 -3.91
C LEU A 211 -11.03 6.12 -3.64
N LEU A 212 -9.77 6.48 -3.40
CA LEU A 212 -9.36 7.86 -3.19
C LEU A 212 -9.74 8.74 -4.40
N HIS A 213 -9.46 8.30 -5.63
CA HIS A 213 -9.87 9.00 -6.85
C HIS A 213 -11.39 9.18 -6.95
N LYS A 214 -12.16 8.19 -6.53
CA LYS A 214 -13.63 8.26 -6.52
C LYS A 214 -14.13 9.28 -5.50
N LEU A 215 -13.61 9.24 -4.29
CA LEU A 215 -13.97 10.17 -3.21
C LEU A 215 -13.47 11.60 -3.50
N TYR A 216 -12.33 11.75 -4.17
CA TYR A 216 -11.77 13.06 -4.53
C TYR A 216 -12.62 13.82 -5.56
N LYS A 217 -13.51 13.12 -6.28
CA LYS A 217 -14.50 13.72 -7.19
C LYS A 217 -15.77 14.23 -6.49
N ARG A 218 -15.92 14.01 -5.19
CA ARG A 218 -17.06 14.48 -4.41
C ARG A 218 -17.04 16.02 -4.25
N PRO A 219 -18.18 16.65 -3.88
CA PRO A 219 -18.23 18.07 -3.61
C PRO A 219 -17.13 18.55 -2.68
N HIS A 220 -16.72 19.80 -2.85
CA HIS A 220 -15.57 20.37 -2.14
C HIS A 220 -15.68 20.25 -0.60
N GLU A 221 -16.87 20.48 -0.06
CA GLU A 221 -17.11 20.37 1.40
C GLU A 221 -16.89 18.95 1.93
N GLU A 222 -17.45 17.93 1.27
CA GLU A 222 -17.24 16.55 1.66
C GLU A 222 -15.76 16.16 1.56
N ARG A 223 -15.09 16.62 0.50
CA ARG A 223 -13.67 16.38 0.26
C ARG A 223 -12.79 17.02 1.34
N GLN A 224 -13.05 18.28 1.71
CA GLN A 224 -12.33 18.97 2.79
C GLN A 224 -12.48 18.21 4.11
N ARG A 225 -13.68 17.77 4.44
CA ARG A 225 -13.92 17.00 5.67
C ARG A 225 -13.21 15.66 5.66
N LEU A 226 -13.30 14.89 4.57
CA LEU A 226 -12.73 13.54 4.51
C LEU A 226 -11.20 13.52 4.41
N PHE A 227 -10.60 14.51 3.75
CA PHE A 227 -9.17 14.56 3.48
C PHE A 227 -8.44 15.71 4.17
N SER A 228 -8.88 16.09 5.34
CA SER A 228 -8.22 17.14 6.13
C SER A 228 -6.88 16.68 6.70
N LYS A 229 -6.72 15.38 6.99
CA LYS A 229 -5.49 14.78 7.50
C LYS A 229 -5.14 13.53 6.71
N PRO A 230 -4.77 13.66 5.42
CA PRO A 230 -4.39 12.52 4.63
C PRO A 230 -2.94 12.11 4.92
N ILE A 231 -2.69 10.80 5.06
CA ILE A 231 -1.36 10.24 5.26
C ILE A 231 -1.09 9.24 4.15
N LEU A 232 -0.03 9.50 3.37
CA LEU A 232 0.40 8.61 2.30
C LEU A 232 1.35 7.55 2.86
N VAL A 233 0.94 6.29 2.69
CA VAL A 233 1.78 5.12 2.96
C VAL A 233 2.45 4.70 1.65
N VAL A 234 3.77 4.65 1.65
CA VAL A 234 4.59 4.37 0.46
C VAL A 234 5.36 3.05 0.62
N PRO A 235 5.78 2.39 -0.46
CA PRO A 235 6.66 1.23 -0.39
C PRO A 235 7.97 1.55 0.31
N ASP A 236 8.51 0.59 1.07
CA ASP A 236 9.84 0.71 1.65
C ASP A 236 10.89 0.70 0.52
N GLY A 237 11.94 1.50 0.62
CA GLY A 237 12.99 1.55 -0.40
C GLY A 237 13.89 0.32 -0.39
N SER A 238 14.46 -0.06 -1.53
CA SER A 238 15.32 -1.25 -1.69
C SER A 238 16.51 -1.31 -0.75
N GLY A 239 17.11 -0.16 -0.42
CA GLY A 239 18.24 -0.05 0.50
C GLY A 239 17.86 0.30 1.95
N SER A 240 16.56 0.36 2.27
CA SER A 240 16.13 0.70 3.62
C SER A 240 16.31 -0.47 4.58
N LYS A 241 16.64 -0.13 5.84
CA LYS A 241 16.72 -1.14 6.92
C LYS A 241 15.37 -1.85 7.10
N ASP A 242 14.26 -1.11 7.04
CA ASP A 242 12.90 -1.66 7.19
C ASP A 242 12.59 -2.71 6.12
N TRP A 243 13.02 -2.47 4.87
CA TRP A 243 12.90 -3.45 3.79
C TRP A 243 13.74 -4.70 4.05
N GLY A 244 15.01 -4.53 4.44
CA GLY A 244 15.89 -5.65 4.76
C GLY A 244 15.33 -6.52 5.88
N GLU A 245 14.86 -5.92 6.98
CA GLU A 245 14.23 -6.64 8.09
C GLU A 245 12.95 -7.38 7.65
N TYR A 246 12.13 -6.78 6.80
CA TYR A 246 10.94 -7.43 6.26
C TYR A 246 11.30 -8.65 5.41
N VAL A 247 12.27 -8.52 4.49
CA VAL A 247 12.69 -9.63 3.63
C VAL A 247 13.24 -10.80 4.45
N VAL A 248 14.11 -10.51 5.42
CA VAL A 248 14.64 -11.54 6.33
C VAL A 248 13.51 -12.28 7.04
N ALA A 249 12.55 -11.55 7.58
CA ALA A 249 11.41 -12.16 8.27
C ALA A 249 10.50 -12.95 7.32
N ALA A 250 10.27 -12.46 6.10
CA ALA A 250 9.44 -13.13 5.10
C ALA A 250 10.07 -14.43 4.59
N LEU A 251 11.40 -14.45 4.39
CA LEU A 251 12.14 -15.65 4.02
C LEU A 251 12.30 -16.62 5.19
N GLY A 252 12.30 -16.12 6.44
CA GLY A 252 12.36 -16.93 7.66
C GLY A 252 11.08 -17.71 7.97
N VAL A 253 9.99 -17.52 7.21
CA VAL A 253 8.72 -18.21 7.42
C VAL A 253 8.84 -19.72 7.18
N ALA A 254 9.73 -20.16 6.31
CA ALA A 254 9.95 -21.59 6.06
C ALA A 254 11.42 -21.88 5.70
N PRO A 255 11.98 -23.02 6.15
CA PRO A 255 13.38 -23.38 5.91
C PRO A 255 13.71 -23.57 4.43
N GLU A 256 12.71 -23.82 3.58
CA GLU A 256 12.89 -23.96 2.13
C GLU A 256 13.41 -22.66 1.48
N PHE A 257 13.21 -21.50 2.11
CA PHE A 257 13.73 -20.21 1.64
C PHE A 257 15.14 -19.88 2.15
N SER A 258 15.81 -20.81 2.88
CA SER A 258 17.13 -20.56 3.47
C SER A 258 18.21 -20.19 2.46
N GLU A 259 18.18 -20.75 1.25
CA GLU A 259 19.12 -20.41 0.17
C GLU A 259 18.95 -18.94 -0.27
N LEU A 260 17.71 -18.48 -0.43
CA LEU A 260 17.42 -17.07 -0.72
C LEU A 260 17.82 -16.15 0.42
N ALA A 261 17.61 -16.58 1.67
CA ALA A 261 17.95 -15.78 2.86
C ALA A 261 19.46 -15.58 3.01
N MET A 262 20.29 -16.51 2.52
CA MET A 262 21.76 -16.41 2.51
C MET A 262 22.27 -15.55 1.34
N ASN A 263 21.43 -15.28 0.35
CA ASN A 263 21.84 -14.52 -0.84
C ASN A 263 21.74 -13.00 -0.57
N SER A 264 22.87 -12.32 -0.54
CA SER A 264 22.94 -10.88 -0.25
C SER A 264 22.22 -9.98 -1.26
N ILE A 265 22.01 -10.46 -2.50
CA ILE A 265 21.30 -9.72 -3.55
C ILE A 265 19.78 -9.99 -3.55
N ALA A 266 19.31 -10.99 -2.79
CA ALA A 266 17.89 -11.34 -2.75
C ALA A 266 16.97 -10.16 -2.37
N PRO A 267 17.28 -9.31 -1.36
CA PRO A 267 16.43 -8.16 -1.05
C PRO A 267 16.28 -7.17 -2.20
N GLU A 268 17.35 -6.91 -2.96
CA GLU A 268 17.32 -6.01 -4.12
C GLU A 268 16.49 -6.60 -5.25
N ILE A 269 16.66 -7.88 -5.56
CA ILE A 269 15.91 -8.56 -6.63
C ILE A 269 14.43 -8.65 -6.27
N LEU A 270 14.10 -9.02 -5.03
CA LEU A 270 12.72 -9.03 -4.56
C LEU A 270 12.10 -7.63 -4.64
N HIS A 271 12.83 -6.57 -4.28
CA HIS A 271 12.34 -5.20 -4.44
C HIS A 271 12.09 -4.84 -5.91
N ARG A 272 13.02 -5.20 -6.80
CA ARG A 272 12.89 -4.98 -8.24
C ARG A 272 11.64 -5.65 -8.82
N TYR A 273 11.32 -6.85 -8.37
CA TYR A 273 10.19 -7.63 -8.87
C TYR A 273 8.85 -7.26 -8.22
N THR A 274 8.85 -6.59 -7.06
CA THR A 274 7.63 -6.30 -6.29
C THR A 274 7.39 -4.82 -6.02
N PHE A 275 8.32 -3.94 -6.38
CA PHE A 275 8.31 -2.51 -6.03
C PHE A 275 8.18 -2.27 -4.51
N GLY A 276 8.61 -3.22 -3.67
CA GLY A 276 8.45 -3.15 -2.21
C GLY A 276 7.01 -3.38 -1.70
N ILE A 277 6.11 -3.85 -2.54
CA ILE A 277 4.71 -4.15 -2.16
C ILE A 277 4.66 -5.50 -1.46
N ARG A 278 4.35 -5.51 -0.16
CA ARG A 278 4.39 -6.71 0.70
C ARG A 278 3.51 -7.86 0.19
N ARG A 279 2.30 -7.55 -0.32
CA ARG A 279 1.42 -8.56 -0.93
C ARG A 279 2.05 -9.21 -2.16
N SER A 280 2.73 -8.42 -3.00
CA SER A 280 3.42 -8.92 -4.18
C SER A 280 4.62 -9.80 -3.82
N VAL A 281 5.32 -9.49 -2.71
CA VAL A 281 6.38 -10.36 -2.16
C VAL A 281 5.82 -11.72 -1.76
N ALA A 282 4.74 -11.74 -0.97
CA ALA A 282 4.10 -12.99 -0.54
C ALA A 282 3.64 -13.82 -1.74
N LEU A 283 3.03 -13.19 -2.75
CA LEU A 283 2.61 -13.86 -3.98
C LEU A 283 3.80 -14.43 -4.76
N LEU A 284 4.86 -13.64 -4.94
CA LEU A 284 6.06 -14.06 -5.66
C LEU A 284 6.73 -15.26 -4.97
N LEU A 285 6.90 -15.19 -3.65
CA LEU A 285 7.49 -16.28 -2.88
C LEU A 285 6.61 -17.54 -2.88
N LYS A 286 5.28 -17.39 -2.82
CA LYS A 286 4.34 -18.51 -2.95
C LYS A 286 4.53 -19.24 -4.29
N ILE A 287 4.53 -18.51 -5.40
CA ILE A 287 4.73 -19.09 -6.73
C ILE A 287 6.14 -19.71 -6.84
N SER A 288 7.17 -19.08 -6.27
CA SER A 288 8.54 -19.61 -6.25
C SER A 288 8.61 -20.94 -5.51
N TYR A 289 7.88 -21.08 -4.40
CA TYR A 289 7.76 -22.34 -3.67
C TYR A 289 7.11 -23.43 -4.54
N SER A 290 6.02 -23.11 -5.27
CA SER A 290 5.39 -24.06 -6.20
C SER A 290 6.33 -24.49 -7.30
N ARG A 291 7.13 -23.57 -7.88
CA ARG A 291 8.15 -23.90 -8.89
C ARG A 291 9.23 -24.83 -8.34
N MET A 292 9.70 -24.58 -7.13
CA MET A 292 10.63 -25.46 -6.42
C MET A 292 10.04 -26.86 -6.26
N ARG A 293 8.77 -26.99 -5.84
CA ARG A 293 8.08 -28.27 -5.69
C ARG A 293 7.97 -29.03 -7.02
N ILE A 294 7.62 -28.35 -8.11
CA ILE A 294 7.55 -28.94 -9.47
C ILE A 294 8.93 -29.46 -9.90
N ARG A 295 9.99 -28.70 -9.63
CA ARG A 295 11.38 -29.10 -9.90
C ARG A 295 11.87 -30.25 -9.00
N LYS A 296 11.08 -30.63 -7.98
CA LYS A 296 11.46 -31.57 -6.91
C LYS A 296 12.72 -31.11 -6.14
N GLY A 297 12.89 -29.80 -5.99
CA GLY A 297 13.95 -29.19 -5.19
C GLY A 297 13.63 -29.23 -3.70
N GLY A 298 14.66 -29.21 -2.87
CA GLY A 298 14.49 -29.10 -1.40
C GLY A 298 14.50 -27.66 -0.90
N LYS A 299 15.01 -26.73 -1.71
CA LYS A 299 15.12 -25.29 -1.38
C LYS A 299 14.76 -24.42 -2.58
N VAL A 300 14.18 -23.27 -2.29
CA VAL A 300 13.83 -22.26 -3.29
C VAL A 300 15.10 -21.52 -3.70
N SER A 301 15.44 -21.61 -4.98
CA SER A 301 16.57 -20.94 -5.59
C SER A 301 16.18 -19.61 -6.24
N MET A 302 17.16 -18.79 -6.60
CA MET A 302 16.93 -17.56 -7.35
C MET A 302 16.30 -17.82 -8.72
N GLY A 303 16.62 -18.96 -9.38
CA GLY A 303 16.00 -19.39 -10.62
C GLY A 303 14.50 -19.69 -10.47
N ASP A 304 14.07 -20.21 -9.32
CA ASP A 304 12.64 -20.42 -9.03
C ASP A 304 11.91 -19.06 -8.88
N VAL A 305 12.56 -18.05 -8.28
CA VAL A 305 12.03 -16.69 -8.17
C VAL A 305 11.89 -16.01 -9.54
N GLU A 306 12.90 -16.16 -10.40
CA GLU A 306 12.86 -15.62 -11.77
C GLU A 306 11.78 -16.32 -12.61
N SER A 307 11.67 -17.63 -12.49
CA SER A 307 10.60 -18.42 -13.13
C SER A 307 9.22 -17.98 -12.64
N ALA A 308 9.06 -17.74 -11.34
CA ALA A 308 7.83 -17.22 -10.74
C ALA A 308 7.48 -15.82 -11.28
N TYR A 309 8.46 -14.91 -11.33
CA TYR A 309 8.28 -13.55 -11.86
C TYR A 309 7.80 -13.56 -13.33
N ASN A 310 8.30 -14.49 -14.15
CA ASN A 310 7.94 -14.63 -15.57
C ASN A 310 6.66 -15.44 -15.80
N SER A 311 6.04 -15.98 -14.75
CA SER A 311 4.84 -16.80 -14.87
C SER A 311 3.58 -16.00 -15.18
N LEU A 312 2.53 -16.70 -15.64
CA LEU A 312 1.21 -16.09 -15.87
C LEU A 312 0.52 -15.73 -14.55
N GLU A 313 0.74 -16.52 -13.49
CA GLU A 313 0.16 -16.28 -12.16
C GLU A 313 0.64 -14.94 -11.57
N TYR A 314 1.84 -14.49 -11.94
CA TYR A 314 2.41 -13.22 -11.50
C TYR A 314 2.22 -12.07 -12.51
N ALA A 315 1.61 -12.31 -13.66
CA ALA A 315 1.54 -11.34 -14.77
C ALA A 315 0.91 -10.00 -14.36
N SER A 316 -0.21 -10.01 -13.64
CA SER A 316 -0.88 -8.77 -13.19
C SER A 316 0.01 -7.96 -12.23
N ALA A 317 0.64 -8.60 -11.24
CA ALA A 317 1.55 -7.92 -10.32
C ALA A 317 2.78 -7.36 -11.05
N ARG A 318 3.32 -8.09 -12.04
CA ARG A 318 4.44 -7.64 -12.89
C ARG A 318 4.05 -6.42 -13.73
N GLU A 319 2.82 -6.39 -14.27
CA GLU A 319 2.30 -5.23 -15.00
C GLU A 319 2.22 -3.99 -14.10
N ASP A 320 1.66 -4.12 -12.89
CA ASP A 320 1.58 -3.06 -11.90
C ASP A 320 2.97 -2.51 -11.57
N VAL A 321 3.96 -3.37 -11.31
CA VAL A 321 5.35 -2.98 -11.05
C VAL A 321 5.94 -2.24 -12.25
N THR A 322 5.70 -2.74 -13.46
CA THR A 322 6.19 -2.09 -14.69
C THR A 322 5.59 -0.70 -14.87
N LEU A 323 4.30 -0.55 -14.59
CA LEU A 323 3.61 0.74 -14.65
C LEU A 323 4.13 1.69 -13.56
N LEU A 324 4.35 1.22 -12.33
CA LEU A 324 4.92 2.02 -11.24
C LEU A 324 6.32 2.53 -11.58
N VAL A 325 7.18 1.69 -12.14
CA VAL A 325 8.52 2.10 -12.60
C VAL A 325 8.43 3.13 -13.73
N LYS A 326 7.58 2.91 -14.74
CA LYS A 326 7.34 3.87 -15.82
C LYS A 326 6.76 5.17 -15.31
N GLY A 327 5.79 5.09 -14.39
CA GLY A 327 5.11 6.23 -13.80
C GLY A 327 5.99 7.11 -12.92
N SER A 328 7.04 6.54 -12.35
CA SER A 328 8.06 7.31 -11.61
C SER A 328 8.89 8.20 -12.55
N ILE A 329 8.96 7.82 -13.82
CA ILE A 329 9.64 8.61 -14.87
C ILE A 329 8.62 9.55 -15.54
N ASN A 330 7.42 9.05 -15.84
CA ASN A 330 6.36 9.80 -16.49
C ASN A 330 4.99 9.49 -15.85
N LYS A 331 4.46 10.43 -15.06
CA LYS A 331 3.18 10.27 -14.33
C LYS A 331 1.99 9.95 -15.24
N SER A 332 2.01 10.36 -16.52
CA SER A 332 0.90 10.11 -17.45
C SER A 332 0.74 8.62 -17.81
N ALA A 333 1.73 7.78 -17.54
CA ALA A 333 1.67 6.34 -17.79
C ALA A 333 0.92 5.56 -16.69
N LEU A 334 0.59 6.20 -15.56
CA LEU A 334 -0.03 5.54 -14.42
C LEU A 334 -1.56 5.43 -14.55
N THR A 335 -2.07 4.26 -14.22
CA THR A 335 -3.52 4.09 -14.00
C THR A 335 -3.94 4.70 -12.67
N LYS A 336 -5.23 5.04 -12.53
CA LYS A 336 -5.78 5.66 -11.31
C LYS A 336 -5.55 4.86 -10.03
N ASP A 337 -5.31 3.56 -10.15
CA ASP A 337 -5.07 2.67 -9.01
C ASP A 337 -3.62 2.74 -8.49
N LEU A 338 -2.72 3.32 -9.28
CA LEU A 338 -1.29 3.33 -9.00
C LEU A 338 -0.73 4.70 -8.60
N TYR A 339 -1.52 5.78 -8.65
CA TYR A 339 -1.05 7.11 -8.22
C TYR A 339 -2.03 7.83 -7.30
N CYS A 340 -1.49 8.65 -6.39
CA CYS A 340 -2.27 9.49 -5.49
C CYS A 340 -2.78 10.73 -6.23
N PRO A 341 -4.10 11.05 -6.17
CA PRO A 341 -4.66 12.25 -6.80
C PRO A 341 -4.47 13.53 -5.97
N ILE A 342 -3.96 13.44 -4.74
CA ILE A 342 -3.76 14.58 -3.84
C ILE A 342 -2.31 15.03 -3.95
N ASP A 343 -2.09 16.25 -4.43
CA ASP A 343 -0.78 16.86 -4.46
C ASP A 343 -0.38 17.37 -3.05
N GLY A 344 0.91 17.31 -2.74
CA GLY A 344 1.44 17.81 -1.47
C GLY A 344 1.03 17.00 -0.23
N ILE A 345 0.49 15.79 -0.41
CA ILE A 345 0.14 14.91 0.72
C ILE A 345 1.37 14.58 1.57
N GLU A 346 1.21 14.60 2.87
CA GLU A 346 2.26 14.26 3.81
C GLU A 346 2.66 12.78 3.67
N MET A 347 3.94 12.53 3.38
CA MET A 347 4.48 11.18 3.38
C MET A 347 4.84 10.76 4.80
N ALA A 348 4.51 9.52 5.13
CA ALA A 348 4.80 8.97 6.45
C ALA A 348 6.29 8.64 6.68
N THR A 349 7.17 8.98 5.75
CA THR A 349 8.60 8.66 5.82
C THR A 349 9.44 9.92 5.95
N PRO A 350 10.29 10.07 6.99
CA PRO A 350 11.28 11.13 7.02
C PRO A 350 12.34 10.89 5.93
N GLY A 351 12.59 11.86 5.09
CA GLY A 351 13.71 11.81 4.14
C GLY A 351 13.42 11.33 2.73
N GLY A 352 12.16 11.16 2.36
CA GLY A 352 11.78 10.80 0.99
C GLY A 352 11.77 9.29 0.73
N VAL A 353 11.12 8.88 -0.35
CA VAL A 353 11.07 7.48 -0.81
C VAL A 353 12.42 7.14 -1.44
N ALA A 354 13.09 6.08 -0.96
CA ALA A 354 14.23 5.53 -1.67
C ALA A 354 13.75 5.09 -3.07
N LYS A 355 14.38 5.63 -4.11
CA LYS A 355 13.94 5.39 -5.48
C LYS A 355 14.21 3.94 -5.88
N HIS A 356 13.30 3.36 -6.64
CA HIS A 356 13.47 2.04 -7.21
C HIS A 356 14.76 1.97 -8.05
N PRO A 357 15.57 0.88 -8.02
CA PRO A 357 16.83 0.78 -8.75
C PRO A 357 16.75 1.14 -10.25
N ALA A 358 15.63 0.78 -10.91
CA ALA A 358 15.41 1.14 -12.30
C ALA A 358 15.23 2.67 -12.52
N ILE A 359 14.70 3.38 -11.53
CA ILE A 359 14.56 4.84 -11.57
C ILE A 359 15.92 5.50 -11.38
N GLN A 360 16.69 5.03 -10.40
CA GLN A 360 18.06 5.51 -10.15
C GLN A 360 18.95 5.33 -11.38
N GLU A 361 18.85 4.16 -12.03
CA GLU A 361 19.59 3.88 -13.25
C GLU A 361 19.14 4.77 -14.43
N HIS A 362 17.84 5.02 -14.57
CA HIS A 362 17.33 5.95 -15.58
C HIS A 362 17.84 7.39 -15.34
N GLU A 363 17.76 7.87 -14.10
CA GLU A 363 18.26 9.21 -13.73
C GLU A 363 19.77 9.32 -13.96
N ARG A 364 20.54 8.27 -13.60
CA ARG A 364 21.97 8.22 -13.85
C ARG A 364 22.26 8.33 -15.36
N ARG A 365 21.57 7.53 -16.20
CA ARG A 365 21.76 7.58 -17.66
C ARG A 365 21.36 8.93 -18.24
N SER A 366 20.21 9.46 -17.83
CA SER A 366 19.75 10.77 -18.28
C SER A 366 20.71 11.88 -17.85
N GLY A 367 21.25 11.81 -16.63
CA GLY A 367 22.28 12.73 -16.15
C GLY A 367 23.59 12.62 -16.94
N GLU A 368 24.02 11.39 -17.25
CA GLU A 368 25.20 11.16 -18.09
C GLU A 368 25.02 11.68 -19.54
N GLU A 369 23.83 11.46 -20.12
CA GLU A 369 23.51 11.99 -21.46
C GLU A 369 23.40 13.50 -21.45
N ALA A 370 22.79 14.11 -20.44
CA ALA A 370 22.72 15.55 -20.27
C ALA A 370 24.14 16.15 -20.13
N LEU A 371 24.99 15.53 -19.30
CA LEU A 371 26.39 15.93 -19.15
C LEU A 371 27.12 15.82 -20.47
N LYS A 372 27.05 14.70 -21.18
CA LYS A 372 27.68 14.51 -22.49
C LYS A 372 27.19 15.50 -23.53
N SER A 373 25.93 15.90 -23.49
CA SER A 373 25.37 16.89 -24.41
C SER A 373 25.87 18.32 -24.15
N SER A 374 26.21 18.62 -22.89
CA SER A 374 26.73 19.93 -22.48
C SER A 374 28.25 20.11 -22.71
N LEU A 375 28.98 19.01 -22.90
CA LEU A 375 30.43 19.02 -23.13
C LEU A 375 30.79 19.40 -24.59
N THR A 376 31.84 20.13 -24.76
CA THR A 376 32.49 20.35 -26.06
C THR A 376 33.03 19.02 -26.60
N ARG A 377 33.41 19.00 -27.88
CA ARG A 377 33.95 17.78 -28.50
C ARG A 377 35.21 17.27 -27.80
N GLU A 378 36.13 18.17 -27.44
CA GLU A 378 37.39 17.81 -26.78
C GLU A 378 37.15 17.30 -25.34
N GLU A 379 36.26 17.94 -24.59
CA GLU A 379 35.90 17.52 -23.25
C GLU A 379 35.19 16.17 -23.27
N ARG A 380 34.36 15.87 -24.29
CA ARG A 380 33.68 14.57 -24.43
C ARG A 380 34.67 13.45 -24.71
N GLU A 381 35.66 13.67 -25.56
CA GLU A 381 36.73 12.70 -25.84
C GLU A 381 37.58 12.45 -24.58
N ALA A 382 37.87 13.49 -23.79
CA ALA A 382 38.55 13.36 -22.50
C ALA A 382 37.71 12.59 -21.47
N TYR A 383 36.41 12.87 -21.38
CA TYR A 383 35.47 12.16 -20.47
C TYR A 383 35.33 10.67 -20.82
N GLU A 384 35.25 10.33 -22.11
CA GLU A 384 35.15 8.94 -22.57
C GLU A 384 36.45 8.16 -22.32
N SER A 385 37.60 8.83 -22.44
CA SER A 385 38.90 8.23 -22.12
C SER A 385 39.10 8.00 -20.63
N ALA A 386 38.61 8.92 -19.77
CA ALA A 386 38.70 8.83 -18.32
C ALA A 386 37.71 7.80 -17.71
N SER A 387 36.54 7.66 -18.32
CA SER A 387 35.47 6.74 -17.80
C SER A 387 35.75 5.26 -18.11
N GLY A 388 36.83 4.91 -18.78
CA GLY A 388 37.23 3.52 -19.06
C GLY A 388 36.26 2.75 -19.96
N SER A 389 35.31 3.44 -20.55
CA SER A 389 34.32 2.85 -21.45
C SER A 389 35.02 2.48 -22.77
N LYS A 390 35.51 1.26 -22.88
CA LYS A 390 35.86 0.67 -24.17
C LYS A 390 34.61 0.60 -25.02
N THR A 391 34.34 1.69 -25.73
CA THR A 391 33.35 1.69 -26.82
C THR A 391 33.74 0.59 -27.78
N ARG A 392 32.92 -0.44 -27.83
CA ARG A 392 32.93 -1.45 -28.90
C ARG A 392 32.96 -0.66 -30.21
N ARG A 393 34.09 -0.65 -30.91
CA ARG A 393 34.23 -0.02 -32.23
C ARG A 393 33.03 -0.45 -33.04
N LYS A 394 32.09 0.45 -33.30
CA LYS A 394 31.09 0.27 -34.34
C LYS A 394 31.86 0.02 -35.62
N SER A 395 31.68 -1.13 -36.21
CA SER A 395 32.12 -1.40 -37.57
C SER A 395 31.76 -0.19 -38.42
N GLN A 396 32.75 0.36 -39.13
CA GLN A 396 32.57 1.45 -40.08
C GLN A 396 31.39 1.07 -40.98
N SER A 397 30.23 1.68 -40.73
CA SER A 397 29.14 1.63 -41.70
C SER A 397 29.63 2.40 -42.91
N ALA A 398 29.54 1.77 -44.07
CA ALA A 398 29.84 2.40 -45.34
C ALA A 398 29.18 3.79 -45.44
N PRO A 399 29.84 4.78 -46.07
CA PRO A 399 29.31 6.13 -46.16
C PRO A 399 27.91 6.10 -46.75
N PRO A 400 26.99 6.95 -46.25
CA PRO A 400 25.61 6.94 -46.72
C PRO A 400 25.57 7.23 -48.21
N VAL A 401 25.13 6.28 -49.01
CA VAL A 401 24.85 6.46 -50.41
C VAL A 401 23.78 7.54 -50.52
N LYS A 402 24.13 8.72 -51.01
CA LYS A 402 23.20 9.81 -51.32
C LYS A 402 22.21 9.27 -52.32
N ARG A 403 21.04 8.87 -51.88
CA ARG A 403 19.92 8.56 -52.75
C ARG A 403 19.47 9.87 -53.40
N PRO A 404 19.29 9.91 -54.72
CA PRO A 404 18.75 11.10 -55.40
C PRO A 404 17.35 11.36 -54.86
N PRO A 405 16.91 12.62 -54.76
CA PRO A 405 15.56 12.94 -54.28
C PRO A 405 14.52 12.23 -55.12
N ALA A 406 13.57 11.57 -54.44
CA ALA A 406 12.48 10.89 -55.13
C ALA A 406 11.66 11.92 -55.92
N THR A 407 11.50 11.73 -57.22
CA THR A 407 10.63 12.56 -58.07
C THR A 407 9.19 12.32 -57.65
N ALA A 408 8.36 13.36 -57.77
CA ALA A 408 6.92 13.29 -57.36
C ALA A 408 6.20 12.11 -58.01
N SER A 409 6.54 11.71 -59.25
CA SER A 409 5.96 10.54 -59.90
C SER A 409 6.28 9.21 -59.16
N LYS A 410 7.48 9.02 -58.61
CA LYS A 410 7.86 7.82 -57.86
C LYS A 410 7.19 7.75 -56.51
N LEU A 411 6.85 8.87 -55.87
CA LEU A 411 6.09 8.91 -54.62
C LEU A 411 4.60 8.57 -54.87
N ILE A 412 4.03 9.06 -56.00
CA ILE A 412 2.67 8.74 -56.40
C ILE A 412 2.54 7.26 -56.77
N ASP A 413 3.49 6.69 -57.49
CA ASP A 413 3.50 5.26 -57.80
C ASP A 413 3.66 4.37 -56.55
N ALA A 414 4.45 4.79 -55.58
CA ALA A 414 4.58 4.08 -54.30
C ALA A 414 3.27 4.15 -53.49
N ALA A 415 2.62 5.31 -53.42
CA ALA A 415 1.32 5.49 -52.78
C ALA A 415 0.22 4.65 -53.44
N ASN A 416 0.18 4.61 -54.75
CA ASN A 416 -0.80 3.80 -55.52
C ASN A 416 -0.57 2.29 -55.34
N ARG A 417 0.66 1.83 -55.18
CA ARG A 417 0.96 0.43 -54.86
C ARG A 417 0.52 0.10 -53.44
N PHE A 418 0.72 0.99 -52.50
CA PHE A 418 0.28 0.81 -51.10
C PHE A 418 -1.27 0.74 -51.02
N LEU A 419 -1.99 1.58 -51.76
CA LEU A 419 -3.44 1.58 -51.83
C LEU A 419 -3.99 0.32 -52.54
N LYS A 420 -3.30 -0.22 -53.54
CA LYS A 420 -3.71 -1.47 -54.22
C LYS A 420 -3.49 -2.72 -53.39
N HIS A 421 -2.48 -2.78 -52.51
CA HIS A 421 -2.18 -3.94 -51.65
C HIS A 421 -2.81 -3.84 -50.27
N GLY A 422 -3.39 -2.68 -49.88
CA GLY A 422 -4.06 -2.48 -48.59
C GLY A 422 -5.54 -2.83 -48.54
N ILE A 423 -6.17 -3.16 -49.71
CA ILE A 423 -7.63 -3.42 -49.80
C ILE A 423 -7.97 -4.93 -49.94
N GLU A 424 -6.98 -5.80 -50.11
CA GLU A 424 -7.20 -7.26 -50.11
C GLU A 424 -6.61 -7.94 -48.88
N LYS A 425 -7.42 -7.94 -47.82
CA LYS A 425 -7.44 -8.84 -46.65
C LYS A 425 -8.53 -8.37 -45.69
N ASP A 426 -9.59 -9.05 -45.34
CA ASP A 426 -9.99 -10.46 -45.34
C ASP A 426 -11.53 -10.57 -45.39
N PRO A 427 -12.13 -11.45 -46.12
CA PRO A 427 -13.37 -12.07 -45.74
C PRO A 427 -13.10 -13.50 -45.29
N GLN A 428 -13.56 -13.84 -44.06
CA GLN A 428 -13.64 -15.20 -43.47
C GLN A 428 -12.47 -15.63 -42.56
N SER A 429 -12.65 -15.46 -41.24
CA SER A 429 -12.91 -16.58 -40.29
C SER A 429 -13.17 -16.02 -38.88
#